data_ed79749826e11508e870b184c80cf7f6
#
_entry.id   ed79749826e11508e870b184c80cf7f6
#
_cell.length_a   1.000
_cell.length_b   1.000
_cell.length_c   1.000
_cell.angle_alpha   90.00
_cell.angle_beta   90.00
_cell.angle_gamma   90.00
#
_symmetry.space_group_name_H-M   'P 1'
#
loop_
_entity.id
_entity.type
_entity.pdbx_description
1 polymer ?
#
loop_
_entity_poly.entity_id
_entity_poly.type
_entity_poly.pdbx_seq_one_letter_code
_entity_poly.pdbx_strand_id
1 'polypeptide(L)'
;TLPMNGLTARRSLDLLDLSAGQIVAVTGAAGAYGGYIIQIAKADGLTVIADASEADEALIKSLGADIVVRRGEDVATRIREHFPDGVDGIADGAVLKELVIPALCDGGSFASVRGYEGDGQRDINFTKTFVREYDGETEKLDSLRQLVEDGAITLRVADIFKPEDAPAAHRRLEAGGT
;
A
#
# COMPACT_ATOMS: atom_id res chain seq x y z
N THR A 1 9.11 2.87 -12.60
CA THR A 1 7.98 2.32 -11.82
C THR A 1 7.15 3.40 -11.13
N LEU A 2 7.73 4.57 -10.78
CA LEU A 2 6.99 5.65 -10.10
C LEU A 2 5.70 6.05 -10.83
N PRO A 3 5.66 6.28 -12.17
CA PRO A 3 4.42 6.70 -12.82
C PRO A 3 3.28 5.71 -12.62
N MET A 4 3.52 4.41 -12.76
CA MET A 4 2.44 3.43 -12.61
C MET A 4 2.14 3.11 -11.14
N ASN A 5 3.14 2.61 -10.39
CA ASN A 5 2.90 2.17 -9.01
C ASN A 5 2.67 3.35 -8.05
N GLY A 6 3.37 4.47 -8.25
CA GLY A 6 3.19 5.68 -7.45
C GLY A 6 1.83 6.32 -7.67
N LEU A 7 1.38 6.46 -8.92
CA LEU A 7 0.02 6.97 -9.21
C LEU A 7 -1.06 5.99 -8.73
N THR A 8 -0.83 4.67 -8.81
CA THR A 8 -1.77 3.69 -8.24
C THR A 8 -1.87 3.86 -6.72
N ALA A 9 -0.73 4.04 -6.03
CA ALA A 9 -0.71 4.28 -4.60
C ALA A 9 -1.40 5.60 -4.23
N ARG A 10 -1.08 6.70 -4.92
CA ARG A 10 -1.75 8.00 -4.72
C ARG A 10 -3.26 7.88 -4.94
N ARG A 11 -3.69 7.23 -6.02
CA ARG A 11 -5.11 7.01 -6.31
C ARG A 11 -5.80 6.23 -5.20
N SER A 12 -5.16 5.18 -4.67
CA SER A 12 -5.73 4.41 -3.56
C SER A 12 -5.93 5.28 -2.32
N LEU A 13 -4.94 6.10 -1.94
CA LEU A 13 -5.05 6.99 -0.79
C LEU A 13 -6.10 8.07 -0.99
N ASP A 14 -6.20 8.64 -2.19
CA ASP A 14 -7.26 9.61 -2.52
C ASP A 14 -8.67 8.98 -2.42
N LEU A 15 -8.82 7.69 -2.81
CA LEU A 15 -10.08 6.96 -2.70
C LEU A 15 -10.43 6.56 -1.26
N LEU A 16 -9.44 6.36 -0.41
CA LEU A 16 -9.66 6.12 1.02
C LEU A 16 -10.17 7.37 1.75
N ASP A 17 -9.90 8.55 1.21
CA ASP A 17 -10.34 9.87 1.71
C ASP A 17 -10.04 10.08 3.20
N LEU A 18 -8.81 9.75 3.61
CA LEU A 18 -8.36 9.85 4.98
C LEU A 18 -7.73 11.22 5.27
N SER A 19 -7.95 11.72 6.48
CA SER A 19 -7.34 12.94 7.00
C SER A 19 -6.09 12.65 7.84
N ALA A 20 -5.19 13.63 7.94
CA ALA A 20 -4.01 13.53 8.79
C ALA A 20 -4.38 13.10 10.23
N GLY A 21 -3.60 12.18 10.79
CA GLY A 21 -3.83 11.56 12.09
C GLY A 21 -4.66 10.28 12.06
N GLN A 22 -5.40 10.00 10.99
CA GLN A 22 -6.11 8.74 10.81
C GLN A 22 -5.16 7.58 10.51
N ILE A 23 -5.67 6.35 10.61
CA ILE A 23 -4.89 5.12 10.55
C ILE A 23 -5.17 4.39 9.25
N VAL A 24 -4.13 4.08 8.51
CA VAL A 24 -4.21 3.22 7.32
C VAL A 24 -3.44 1.91 7.53
N ALA A 25 -4.10 0.78 7.25
CA ALA A 25 -3.43 -0.51 7.14
C ALA A 25 -3.01 -0.78 5.69
N VAL A 26 -1.80 -1.32 5.52
CA VAL A 26 -1.23 -1.63 4.20
C VAL A 26 -0.89 -3.10 4.12
N THR A 27 -1.49 -3.82 3.16
CA THR A 27 -1.13 -5.22 2.88
C THR A 27 -0.26 -5.33 1.63
N GLY A 28 0.58 -6.35 1.55
CA GLY A 28 1.59 -6.46 0.49
C GLY A 28 2.63 -5.34 0.57
N ALA A 29 2.94 -4.90 1.77
CA ALA A 29 3.70 -3.69 2.07
C ALA A 29 5.14 -3.71 1.51
N ALA A 30 5.78 -4.89 1.39
CA ALA A 30 7.11 -5.03 0.82
C ALA A 30 7.16 -4.87 -0.71
N GLY A 31 6.00 -4.96 -1.38
CA GLY A 31 5.90 -4.75 -2.83
C GLY A 31 6.07 -3.29 -3.25
N ALA A 32 6.22 -3.06 -4.56
CA ALA A 32 6.38 -1.71 -5.09
C ALA A 32 5.19 -0.79 -4.75
N TYR A 33 3.96 -1.28 -4.93
CA TYR A 33 2.74 -0.54 -4.59
C TYR A 33 2.66 -0.24 -3.08
N GLY A 34 2.78 -1.28 -2.24
CA GLY A 34 2.68 -1.12 -0.79
C GLY A 34 3.75 -0.19 -0.21
N GLY A 35 4.98 -0.29 -0.71
CA GLY A 35 6.07 0.61 -0.31
C GLY A 35 5.82 2.07 -0.68
N TYR A 36 5.15 2.36 -1.81
CA TYR A 36 4.72 3.73 -2.13
C TYR A 36 3.54 4.18 -1.25
N ILE A 37 2.56 3.31 -0.97
CA ILE A 37 1.46 3.63 -0.04
C ILE A 37 2.02 4.09 1.31
N ILE A 38 2.94 3.33 1.91
CA ILE A 38 3.53 3.67 3.21
C ILE A 38 4.11 5.09 3.18
N GLN A 39 4.99 5.36 2.23
CA GLN A 39 5.73 6.62 2.16
C GLN A 39 4.81 7.82 1.86
N ILE A 40 3.86 7.66 0.94
CA ILE A 40 2.89 8.73 0.61
C ILE A 40 1.95 8.96 1.80
N ALA A 41 1.44 7.90 2.44
CA ALA A 41 0.58 8.01 3.62
C ALA A 41 1.29 8.74 4.77
N LYS A 42 2.59 8.48 4.97
CA LYS A 42 3.40 9.23 5.96
C LYS A 42 3.55 10.70 5.58
N ALA A 43 3.75 11.01 4.30
CA ALA A 43 3.79 12.40 3.82
C ALA A 43 2.45 13.12 3.99
N ASP A 44 1.32 12.40 3.87
CA ASP A 44 -0.03 12.90 4.13
C ASP A 44 -0.36 12.99 5.65
N GLY A 45 0.57 12.61 6.55
CA GLY A 45 0.40 12.69 7.99
C GLY A 45 -0.44 11.56 8.61
N LEU A 46 -0.60 10.43 7.90
CA LEU A 46 -1.32 9.26 8.41
C LEU A 46 -0.45 8.43 9.37
N THR A 47 -1.11 7.68 10.24
CA THR A 47 -0.50 6.58 10.99
C THR A 47 -0.58 5.31 10.15
N VAL A 48 0.56 4.64 9.95
CA VAL A 48 0.67 3.48 9.06
C VAL A 48 0.95 2.21 9.84
N ILE A 49 0.06 1.21 9.73
CA ILE A 49 0.30 -0.17 10.13
C ILE A 49 0.43 -1.04 8.89
N ALA A 50 1.48 -1.84 8.78
CA ALA A 50 1.81 -2.57 7.56
C ALA A 50 2.12 -4.04 7.84
N ASP A 51 1.76 -4.93 6.91
CA ASP A 51 2.11 -6.33 6.99
C ASP A 51 3.52 -6.60 6.48
N ALA A 52 4.23 -7.55 7.11
CA ALA A 52 5.55 -7.97 6.65
C ALA A 52 5.83 -9.44 6.91
N SER A 53 6.72 -10.03 6.11
CA SER A 53 7.49 -11.21 6.51
C SER A 53 8.59 -10.79 7.48
N GLU A 54 9.21 -11.74 8.16
CA GLU A 54 10.36 -11.46 9.03
C GLU A 54 11.52 -10.82 8.27
N ALA A 55 11.76 -11.29 7.06
CA ALA A 55 12.83 -10.77 6.20
C ALA A 55 12.58 -9.33 5.74
N ASP A 56 11.31 -8.91 5.63
CA ASP A 56 10.93 -7.59 5.11
C ASP A 56 10.70 -6.54 6.21
N GLU A 57 10.66 -6.94 7.49
CA GLU A 57 10.30 -6.05 8.60
C GLU A 57 11.19 -4.80 8.66
N ALA A 58 12.51 -4.98 8.54
CA ALA A 58 13.46 -3.87 8.55
C ALA A 58 13.22 -2.89 7.39
N LEU A 59 12.92 -3.41 6.19
CA LEU A 59 12.57 -2.61 5.02
C LEU A 59 11.30 -1.79 5.29
N ILE A 60 10.23 -2.43 5.76
CA ILE A 60 8.95 -1.77 5.99
C ILE A 60 9.06 -0.65 7.02
N LYS A 61 9.81 -0.89 8.10
CA LYS A 61 10.14 0.16 9.09
C LYS A 61 10.93 1.32 8.45
N SER A 62 11.90 1.02 7.60
CA SER A 62 12.70 2.06 6.92
C SER A 62 11.90 2.89 5.93
N LEU A 63 10.79 2.37 5.40
CA LEU A 63 9.86 3.10 4.55
C LEU A 63 8.90 4.00 5.34
N GLY A 64 8.91 3.92 6.67
CA GLY A 64 8.17 4.81 7.54
C GLY A 64 6.91 4.20 8.18
N ALA A 65 6.68 2.89 8.10
CA ALA A 65 5.57 2.27 8.82
C ALA A 65 5.77 2.44 10.35
N ASP A 66 4.74 2.93 11.03
CA ASP A 66 4.76 3.14 12.48
C ASP A 66 4.66 1.80 13.21
N ILE A 67 3.88 0.87 12.67
CA ILE A 67 3.67 -0.46 13.23
C ILE A 67 3.83 -1.50 12.13
N VAL A 68 4.54 -2.58 12.42
CA VAL A 68 4.69 -3.72 11.51
C VAL A 68 4.13 -4.97 12.17
N VAL A 69 3.19 -5.63 11.49
CA VAL A 69 2.60 -6.90 11.93
C VAL A 69 2.99 -8.03 11.00
N ARG A 70 3.04 -9.26 11.53
CA ARG A 70 3.32 -10.43 10.71
C ARG A 70 2.19 -10.65 9.70
N ARG A 71 2.54 -10.81 8.41
CA ARG A 71 1.58 -11.21 7.36
C ARG A 71 1.05 -12.63 7.59
N GLY A 72 -0.14 -12.91 7.09
CA GLY A 72 -0.79 -14.21 7.20
C GLY A 72 -2.30 -14.09 7.28
N GLU A 73 -2.98 -15.23 7.42
CA GLU A 73 -4.45 -15.29 7.47
C GLU A 73 -5.06 -14.55 8.67
N ASP A 74 -4.29 -14.39 9.74
CA ASP A 74 -4.68 -13.72 10.98
C ASP A 74 -4.23 -12.23 11.04
N VAL A 75 -3.85 -11.64 9.90
CA VAL A 75 -3.39 -10.25 9.83
C VAL A 75 -4.41 -9.25 10.41
N ALA A 76 -5.70 -9.47 10.20
CA ALA A 76 -6.74 -8.62 10.75
C ALA A 76 -6.75 -8.64 12.28
N THR A 77 -6.59 -9.82 12.90
CA THR A 77 -6.50 -9.97 14.35
C THR A 77 -5.29 -9.22 14.91
N ARG A 78 -4.14 -9.35 14.27
CA ARG A 78 -2.91 -8.65 14.67
C ARG A 78 -3.04 -7.13 14.55
N ILE A 79 -3.73 -6.63 13.54
CA ILE A 79 -4.03 -5.20 13.42
C ILE A 79 -4.93 -4.75 14.57
N ARG A 80 -5.95 -5.54 14.91
CA ARG A 80 -6.87 -5.26 16.03
C ARG A 80 -6.22 -5.30 17.40
N GLU A 81 -5.13 -6.03 17.58
CA GLU A 81 -4.32 -5.99 18.82
C GLU A 81 -3.74 -4.59 19.09
N HIS A 82 -3.39 -3.85 18.02
CA HIS A 82 -2.91 -2.46 18.10
C HIS A 82 -4.03 -1.43 18.08
N PHE A 83 -5.09 -1.71 17.32
CA PHE A 83 -6.24 -0.82 17.13
C PHE A 83 -7.54 -1.59 17.38
N PRO A 84 -7.97 -1.76 18.65
CA PRO A 84 -9.16 -2.55 18.99
C PRO A 84 -10.45 -2.10 18.30
N ASP A 85 -10.61 -0.80 18.07
CA ASP A 85 -11.76 -0.21 17.37
C ASP A 85 -11.63 -0.30 15.84
N GLY A 86 -10.48 -0.76 15.34
CA GLY A 86 -10.14 -0.89 13.93
C GLY A 86 -9.40 0.30 13.37
N VAL A 87 -8.97 0.15 12.10
CA VAL A 87 -8.30 1.20 11.33
C VAL A 87 -9.31 1.94 10.44
N ASP A 88 -9.02 3.20 10.10
CA ASP A 88 -9.91 4.04 9.28
C ASP A 88 -9.89 3.63 7.80
N GLY A 89 -8.76 3.13 7.32
CA GLY A 89 -8.62 2.72 5.93
C GLY A 89 -7.72 1.50 5.74
N ILE A 90 -7.95 0.77 4.65
CA ILE A 90 -7.08 -0.33 4.21
C ILE A 90 -6.72 -0.15 2.73
N ALA A 91 -5.41 -0.15 2.44
CA ALA A 91 -4.86 -0.27 1.09
C ALA A 91 -4.41 -1.73 0.86
N ASP A 92 -5.25 -2.51 0.17
CA ASP A 92 -5.04 -3.94 -0.02
C ASP A 92 -4.24 -4.26 -1.30
N GLY A 93 -2.91 -4.27 -1.16
CA GLY A 93 -1.98 -4.65 -2.24
C GLY A 93 -1.72 -6.16 -2.35
N ALA A 94 -1.95 -6.92 -1.28
CA ALA A 94 -1.83 -8.38 -1.27
C ALA A 94 -3.09 -9.11 -1.76
N VAL A 95 -4.18 -8.36 -2.02
CA VAL A 95 -5.48 -8.90 -2.46
C VAL A 95 -6.06 -9.89 -1.44
N LEU A 96 -5.96 -9.54 -0.16
CA LEU A 96 -6.46 -10.36 0.96
C LEU A 96 -7.97 -10.31 1.11
N LYS A 97 -8.59 -9.18 0.68
CA LYS A 97 -10.05 -9.04 0.64
C LYS A 97 -10.70 -9.32 2.00
N GLU A 98 -11.56 -10.34 2.05
CA GLU A 98 -12.32 -10.74 3.25
C GLU A 98 -11.44 -11.00 4.48
N LEU A 99 -10.20 -11.44 4.26
CA LEU A 99 -9.27 -11.75 5.36
C LEU A 99 -8.83 -10.51 6.15
N VAL A 100 -8.82 -9.34 5.52
CA VAL A 100 -8.33 -8.11 6.17
C VAL A 100 -9.46 -7.14 6.56
N ILE A 101 -10.65 -7.25 5.97
CA ILE A 101 -11.81 -6.39 6.27
C ILE A 101 -12.16 -6.35 7.77
N PRO A 102 -12.05 -7.45 8.56
CA PRO A 102 -12.30 -7.38 10.00
C PRO A 102 -11.41 -6.38 10.76
N ALA A 103 -10.29 -5.94 10.16
CA ALA A 103 -9.43 -4.91 10.76
C ALA A 103 -9.99 -3.49 10.63
N LEU A 104 -10.92 -3.20 9.70
CA LEU A 104 -11.54 -1.87 9.56
C LEU A 104 -12.45 -1.52 10.74
N CYS A 105 -12.56 -0.25 11.06
CA CYS A 105 -13.67 0.28 11.85
C CYS A 105 -14.98 0.31 11.03
N ASP A 106 -16.12 0.50 11.68
CA ASP A 106 -17.38 0.73 10.98
C ASP A 106 -17.33 2.09 10.26
N GLY A 107 -17.83 2.16 9.04
CA GLY A 107 -17.74 3.34 8.19
C GLY A 107 -16.35 3.58 7.58
N GLY A 108 -15.37 2.69 7.81
CA GLY A 108 -14.03 2.80 7.25
C GLY A 108 -13.99 2.61 5.73
N SER A 109 -12.83 2.89 5.12
CA SER A 109 -12.64 2.81 3.66
C SER A 109 -11.69 1.69 3.27
N PHE A 110 -12.01 1.01 2.16
CA PHE A 110 -11.21 -0.10 1.62
C PHE A 110 -10.87 0.14 0.15
N ALA A 111 -9.59 0.13 -0.19
CA ALA A 111 -9.12 0.25 -1.57
C ALA A 111 -8.28 -0.98 -1.95
N SER A 112 -8.63 -1.64 -3.07
CA SER A 112 -7.90 -2.80 -3.58
C SER A 112 -7.51 -2.64 -5.04
N VAL A 113 -6.29 -3.08 -5.37
CA VAL A 113 -5.73 -3.04 -6.74
C VAL A 113 -6.40 -4.05 -7.70
N ARG A 114 -7.18 -5.00 -7.20
CA ARG A 114 -7.92 -5.99 -8.00
C ARG A 114 -9.43 -5.80 -7.96
N GLY A 115 -9.89 -4.76 -7.26
CA GLY A 115 -11.30 -4.50 -7.04
C GLY A 115 -11.95 -5.54 -6.11
N TYR A 116 -12.79 -5.04 -5.23
CA TYR A 116 -13.61 -5.84 -4.33
C TYR A 116 -14.83 -5.00 -3.95
N GLU A 117 -16.02 -5.56 -4.02
CA GLU A 117 -17.27 -4.81 -3.79
C GLU A 117 -17.82 -4.97 -2.37
N GLY A 118 -17.22 -5.91 -1.60
CA GLY A 118 -17.70 -6.20 -0.25
C GLY A 118 -19.11 -6.80 -0.21
N ASP A 119 -19.65 -6.89 0.98
CA ASP A 119 -20.99 -7.41 1.25
C ASP A 119 -21.99 -6.32 1.69
N GLY A 120 -21.55 -5.05 1.70
CA GLY A 120 -22.37 -3.90 2.12
C GLY A 120 -22.58 -3.80 3.63
N GLN A 121 -21.88 -4.59 4.45
CA GLN A 121 -22.01 -4.53 5.91
C GLN A 121 -21.13 -3.42 6.50
N ARG A 122 -21.51 -2.96 7.70
CA ARG A 122 -20.72 -2.02 8.54
C ARG A 122 -20.47 -0.67 7.90
N ASP A 123 -21.27 -0.27 6.90
CA ASP A 123 -21.14 1.01 6.17
C ASP A 123 -19.73 1.26 5.58
N ILE A 124 -18.98 0.19 5.27
CA ILE A 124 -17.64 0.27 4.71
C ILE A 124 -17.71 0.75 3.26
N ASN A 125 -16.90 1.76 2.94
CA ASN A 125 -16.73 2.29 1.59
C ASN A 125 -15.72 1.44 0.80
N PHE A 126 -16.20 0.58 -0.10
CA PHE A 126 -15.36 -0.26 -0.97
C PHE A 126 -15.04 0.45 -2.29
N THR A 127 -13.76 0.59 -2.59
CA THR A 127 -13.30 1.26 -3.80
C THR A 127 -12.37 0.37 -4.64
N LYS A 128 -12.38 0.62 -5.95
CA LYS A 128 -11.51 -0.06 -6.92
C LYS A 128 -10.44 0.93 -7.40
N THR A 129 -9.19 0.56 -7.27
CA THR A 129 -8.10 1.40 -7.74
C THR A 129 -7.77 1.09 -9.20
N PHE A 130 -8.08 2.01 -10.10
CA PHE A 130 -7.69 1.97 -11.50
C PHE A 130 -6.82 3.18 -11.83
N VAL A 131 -5.53 2.95 -12.02
CA VAL A 131 -4.57 4.03 -12.32
C VAL A 131 -4.90 4.80 -13.60
N ARG A 132 -5.60 4.18 -14.55
CA ARG A 132 -6.05 4.85 -15.78
C ARG A 132 -6.99 6.03 -15.55
N GLU A 133 -7.65 6.09 -14.39
CA GLU A 133 -8.46 7.26 -14.02
C GLU A 133 -7.61 8.49 -13.70
N TYR A 134 -6.29 8.29 -13.54
CA TYR A 134 -5.28 9.34 -13.42
C TYR A 134 -4.48 9.56 -14.72
N ASP A 135 -4.96 9.02 -15.85
CA ASP A 135 -4.38 9.30 -17.14
C ASP A 135 -4.56 10.79 -17.47
N GLY A 136 -3.45 11.48 -17.69
CA GLY A 136 -3.42 12.93 -17.88
C GLY A 136 -3.34 13.79 -16.61
N GLU A 137 -3.41 13.21 -15.40
CA GLU A 137 -3.25 13.91 -14.11
C GLU A 137 -1.76 14.25 -13.85
N THR A 138 -1.23 15.18 -14.66
CA THR A 138 0.19 15.58 -14.59
C THR A 138 0.56 16.19 -13.25
N GLU A 139 -0.35 16.92 -12.59
CA GLU A 139 -0.13 17.51 -11.27
C GLU A 139 0.09 16.44 -10.19
N LYS A 140 -0.63 15.32 -10.26
CA LYS A 140 -0.42 14.19 -9.33
C LYS A 140 0.95 13.55 -9.52
N LEU A 141 1.37 13.36 -10.78
CA LEU A 141 2.68 12.82 -11.09
C LEU A 141 3.80 13.79 -10.65
N ASP A 142 3.60 15.08 -10.86
CA ASP A 142 4.55 16.12 -10.46
C ASP A 142 4.69 16.20 -8.93
N SER A 143 3.59 16.07 -8.20
CA SER A 143 3.60 15.97 -6.73
C SER A 143 4.40 14.75 -6.25
N LEU A 144 4.24 13.59 -6.90
CA LEU A 144 5.05 12.40 -6.59
C LEU A 144 6.54 12.61 -6.91
N ARG A 145 6.86 13.28 -8.02
CA ARG A 145 8.23 13.65 -8.36
C ARG A 145 8.84 14.53 -7.26
N GLN A 146 8.09 15.53 -6.79
CA GLN A 146 8.53 16.41 -5.71
C GLN A 146 8.81 15.63 -4.42
N LEU A 147 7.94 14.68 -4.03
CA LEU A 147 8.17 13.83 -2.86
C LEU A 147 9.46 12.98 -2.98
N VAL A 148 9.83 12.57 -4.20
CA VAL A 148 11.10 11.88 -4.45
C VAL A 148 12.27 12.84 -4.30
N GLU A 149 12.20 14.05 -4.86
CA GLU A 149 13.25 15.06 -4.78
C GLU A 149 13.48 15.54 -3.34
N ASP A 150 12.42 15.63 -2.54
CA ASP A 150 12.46 15.97 -1.12
C ASP A 150 12.93 14.80 -0.23
N GLY A 151 13.13 13.61 -0.82
CA GLY A 151 13.55 12.42 -0.09
C GLY A 151 12.45 11.73 0.73
N ALA A 152 11.19 12.16 0.59
CA ALA A 152 10.03 11.53 1.24
C ALA A 152 9.67 10.18 0.61
N ILE A 153 10.00 9.98 -0.67
CA ILE A 153 9.82 8.71 -1.38
C ILE A 153 11.17 8.19 -1.88
N THR A 154 11.48 6.95 -1.54
CA THR A 154 12.65 6.23 -2.04
C THR A 154 12.28 5.36 -3.24
N LEU A 155 12.99 5.55 -4.36
CA LEU A 155 12.88 4.70 -5.54
C LEU A 155 13.79 3.48 -5.36
N ARG A 156 13.18 2.30 -5.20
CA ARG A 156 13.92 1.05 -5.02
C ARG A 156 14.21 0.39 -6.36
N VAL A 157 15.44 -0.04 -6.54
CA VAL A 157 15.90 -0.86 -7.66
C VAL A 157 16.57 -2.10 -7.08
N ALA A 158 15.98 -3.29 -7.30
CA ALA A 158 16.52 -4.53 -6.78
C ALA A 158 17.76 -4.97 -7.57
N ASP A 159 17.62 -5.04 -8.90
CA ASP A 159 18.65 -5.50 -9.81
C ASP A 159 18.60 -4.74 -11.15
N ILE A 160 19.74 -4.66 -11.85
CA ILE A 160 19.84 -4.08 -13.18
C ILE A 160 20.31 -5.16 -14.15
N PHE A 161 19.55 -5.36 -15.22
CA PHE A 161 19.84 -6.34 -16.27
C PHE A 161 20.01 -5.64 -17.62
N LYS A 162 20.86 -6.20 -18.47
CA LYS A 162 20.91 -5.78 -19.87
C LYS A 162 19.67 -6.30 -20.62
N PRO A 163 19.25 -5.66 -21.73
CA PRO A 163 18.08 -6.11 -22.50
C PRO A 163 18.14 -7.57 -22.94
N GLU A 164 19.32 -8.06 -23.31
CA GLU A 164 19.57 -9.45 -23.72
C GLU A 164 19.36 -10.46 -22.58
N ASP A 165 19.45 -10.02 -21.32
CA ASP A 165 19.28 -10.83 -20.12
C ASP A 165 17.83 -10.84 -19.58
N ALA A 166 16.85 -10.35 -20.36
CA ALA A 166 15.44 -10.29 -19.96
C ALA A 166 14.90 -11.61 -19.39
N PRO A 167 15.25 -12.83 -19.92
CA PRO A 167 14.81 -14.07 -19.31
C PRO A 167 15.34 -14.29 -17.89
N ALA A 168 16.55 -13.80 -17.58
CA ALA A 168 17.12 -13.87 -16.23
C ALA A 168 16.39 -12.90 -15.28
N ALA A 169 16.09 -11.69 -15.76
CA ALA A 169 15.30 -10.69 -15.00
C ALA A 169 13.90 -11.24 -14.64
N HIS A 170 13.23 -11.90 -15.56
CA HIS A 170 11.92 -12.52 -15.30
C HIS A 170 12.02 -13.62 -14.23
N ARG A 171 13.00 -14.53 -14.34
CA ARG A 171 13.23 -15.55 -13.31
C ARG A 171 13.54 -14.94 -11.95
N ARG A 172 14.30 -13.83 -11.92
CA ARG A 172 14.60 -13.12 -10.67
C ARG A 172 13.33 -12.55 -10.03
N LEU A 173 12.44 -11.98 -10.84
CA LEU A 173 11.15 -11.44 -10.37
C LEU A 173 10.24 -12.58 -9.86
N GLU A 174 10.15 -13.70 -10.58
CA GLU A 174 9.36 -14.88 -10.20
C GLU A 174 9.84 -15.52 -8.89
N ALA A 175 11.13 -15.46 -8.60
CA ALA A 175 11.70 -15.95 -7.35
C ALA A 175 11.30 -15.10 -6.13
N GLY A 176 10.76 -13.90 -6.34
CA GLY A 176 10.35 -13.00 -5.28
C GLY A 176 11.50 -12.34 -4.52
N GLY A 177 11.18 -11.54 -3.52
CA GLY A 177 12.17 -10.83 -2.71
C GLY A 177 12.89 -9.69 -3.46
N THR A 178 12.16 -8.99 -4.33
CA THR A 178 12.69 -7.86 -5.12
C THR A 178 12.06 -6.55 -4.66
#